data_a6b5fb6131bcd2e344880b875aff5e82
#
_entry.id   a6b5fb6131bcd2e344880b875aff5e82
#
_cell.length_a   1.000
_cell.length_b   1.000
_cell.length_c   1.000
_cell.angle_alpha   90.00
_cell.angle_beta   90.00
_cell.angle_gamma   90.00
#
_symmetry.space_group_name_H-M   'P 1'
#
loop_
_entity.id
_entity.type
_entity.pdbx_description
1 polymer ?
#
loop_
_entity_poly.entity_id
_entity_poly.type
_entity_poly.pdbx_seq_one_letter_code
_entity_poly.pdbx_strand_id
1 'polypeptide(L)'
;MTVRPPVDGGTVLITGASSGIGREFAAQLAARAGTLVVVARRAGLLEGLRAELIAAHPQLHVVALPVDLSEEGDVDRCVAALREQAGAVDILINNAGLGDQALFDATDWTRTRQILRTNVVGVVQLTALLVPSMVERGRGGVLNMGSGAGLTMMPASAAYSASKHFIDGFSEALRADLAGTGVVVTQVCPGPVDSEFDSIAGSVGGMAGAPPQFLRISAARCAREALAGFDAGQALVFPGRAYRIVMRALPLVPRSLRRRQAASSAARLRSQAPPAATGPGSAQPGIPERETPT
;
A
#
# COMPACT_ATOMS: atom_id res chain seq x y z
N MET A 1 -22.42 -17.60 8.20
CA MET A 1 -22.07 -16.50 9.14
C MET A 1 -20.90 -15.75 8.57
N THR A 2 -20.95 -14.43 8.48
CA THR A 2 -19.83 -13.60 8.02
C THR A 2 -18.79 -13.57 9.14
N VAL A 3 -17.59 -14.08 8.87
CA VAL A 3 -16.46 -13.99 9.82
C VAL A 3 -16.04 -12.52 9.93
N ARG A 4 -15.92 -12.03 11.16
CA ARG A 4 -15.42 -10.67 11.44
C ARG A 4 -13.96 -10.72 11.87
N PRO A 5 -13.14 -9.77 11.41
CA PRO A 5 -11.75 -9.70 11.86
C PRO A 5 -11.68 -9.35 13.36
N PRO A 6 -10.77 -9.99 14.13
CA PRO A 6 -10.68 -9.83 15.58
C PRO A 6 -9.90 -8.54 15.96
N VAL A 7 -10.46 -7.38 15.64
CA VAL A 7 -9.85 -6.07 15.92
C VAL A 7 -9.94 -5.72 17.42
N ASP A 8 -11.12 -5.96 18.03
CA ASP A 8 -11.38 -5.51 19.39
C ASP A 8 -10.54 -6.30 20.41
N GLY A 9 -9.67 -5.61 21.14
CA GLY A 9 -8.69 -6.19 22.06
C GLY A 9 -7.52 -6.90 21.39
N GLY A 10 -7.50 -6.99 20.07
CA GLY A 10 -6.46 -7.69 19.30
C GLY A 10 -5.18 -6.89 19.10
N THR A 11 -4.15 -7.58 18.59
CA THR A 11 -2.88 -6.99 18.16
C THR A 11 -2.95 -6.64 16.67
N VAL A 12 -2.84 -5.37 16.34
CA VAL A 12 -2.92 -4.85 14.98
C VAL A 12 -1.57 -4.31 14.51
N LEU A 13 -1.02 -4.87 13.45
CA LEU A 13 0.19 -4.37 12.78
C LEU A 13 -0.19 -3.47 11.60
N ILE A 14 0.33 -2.23 11.58
CA ILE A 14 0.06 -1.25 10.52
C ILE A 14 1.38 -0.80 9.91
N THR A 15 1.59 -1.08 8.63
CA THR A 15 2.75 -0.60 7.88
C THR A 15 2.47 0.77 7.25
N GLY A 16 3.50 1.63 7.13
CA GLY A 16 3.36 2.98 6.61
C GLY A 16 2.57 3.91 7.54
N ALA A 17 2.65 3.68 8.87
CA ALA A 17 1.85 4.38 9.86
C ALA A 17 2.29 5.83 10.16
N SER A 18 3.44 6.29 9.64
CA SER A 18 3.99 7.61 9.98
C SER A 18 3.21 8.80 9.40
N SER A 19 2.33 8.58 8.41
CA SER A 19 1.53 9.64 7.78
C SER A 19 0.32 9.09 7.02
N GLY A 20 -0.51 9.99 6.51
CA GLY A 20 -1.61 9.68 5.60
C GLY A 20 -2.59 8.64 6.13
N ILE A 21 -2.99 7.69 5.27
CA ILE A 21 -3.98 6.67 5.60
C ILE A 21 -3.52 5.74 6.74
N GLY A 22 -2.21 5.41 6.79
CA GLY A 22 -1.66 4.54 7.84
C GLY A 22 -1.75 5.15 9.23
N ARG A 23 -1.47 6.46 9.36
CA ARG A 23 -1.66 7.22 10.60
C ARG A 23 -3.14 7.25 11.01
N GLU A 24 -4.03 7.45 10.05
CA GLU A 24 -5.47 7.43 10.28
C GLU A 24 -6.00 6.06 10.71
N PHE A 25 -5.45 4.97 10.15
CA PHE A 25 -5.75 3.63 10.64
C PHE A 25 -5.37 3.48 12.12
N ALA A 26 -4.16 3.91 12.50
CA ALA A 26 -3.71 3.84 13.89
C ALA A 26 -4.63 4.65 14.82
N ALA A 27 -4.97 5.89 14.45
CA ALA A 27 -5.84 6.75 15.24
C ALA A 27 -7.26 6.16 15.42
N GLN A 28 -7.84 5.60 14.34
CA GLN A 28 -9.21 5.06 14.38
C GLN A 28 -9.29 3.68 15.05
N LEU A 29 -8.20 2.93 15.08
CA LEU A 29 -8.12 1.64 15.76
C LEU A 29 -7.72 1.74 17.23
N ALA A 30 -7.21 2.87 17.66
CA ALA A 30 -6.69 3.07 19.03
C ALA A 30 -7.72 2.80 20.13
N ALA A 31 -9.00 3.11 19.89
CA ALA A 31 -10.08 2.83 20.85
C ALA A 31 -10.55 1.37 20.86
N ARG A 32 -10.09 0.54 19.89
CA ARG A 32 -10.56 -0.83 19.69
C ARG A 32 -9.47 -1.88 19.95
N ALA A 33 -8.25 -1.59 19.49
CA ALA A 33 -7.14 -2.53 19.63
C ALA A 33 -6.61 -2.62 21.05
N GLY A 34 -6.14 -3.78 21.47
CA GLY A 34 -5.36 -3.96 22.69
C GLY A 34 -3.91 -3.55 22.50
N THR A 35 -3.34 -3.86 21.32
CA THR A 35 -1.98 -3.49 20.93
C THR A 35 -1.97 -2.96 19.50
N LEU A 36 -1.30 -1.82 19.29
CA LEU A 36 -0.96 -1.30 17.96
C LEU A 36 0.55 -1.39 17.73
N VAL A 37 0.95 -2.07 16.67
CA VAL A 37 2.33 -2.06 16.19
C VAL A 37 2.38 -1.17 14.96
N VAL A 38 3.04 -0.03 15.08
CA VAL A 38 3.14 0.98 14.01
C VAL A 38 4.53 0.91 13.37
N VAL A 39 4.56 0.66 12.06
CA VAL A 39 5.79 0.43 11.29
C VAL A 39 5.94 1.47 10.20
N ALA A 40 7.09 2.14 10.14
CA ALA A 40 7.50 3.03 9.05
C ALA A 40 9.00 3.34 9.16
N ARG A 41 9.57 4.01 8.14
CA ARG A 41 10.99 4.40 8.13
C ARG A 41 11.33 5.57 9.05
N ARG A 42 10.41 6.50 9.22
CA ARG A 42 10.62 7.77 9.94
C ARG A 42 10.42 7.59 11.45
N ALA A 43 11.47 7.23 12.18
CA ALA A 43 11.42 6.94 13.62
C ALA A 43 10.79 8.08 14.45
N GLY A 44 11.18 9.34 14.23
CA GLY A 44 10.64 10.49 14.97
C GLY A 44 9.12 10.68 14.79
N LEU A 45 8.59 10.42 13.60
CA LEU A 45 7.15 10.50 13.35
C LEU A 45 6.38 9.33 13.99
N LEU A 46 6.99 8.15 14.05
CA LEU A 46 6.39 6.99 14.74
C LEU A 46 6.34 7.23 16.25
N GLU A 47 7.40 7.78 16.83
CA GLU A 47 7.43 8.06 18.26
C GLU A 47 6.45 9.20 18.64
N GLY A 48 6.32 10.22 17.78
CA GLY A 48 5.27 11.24 17.93
C GLY A 48 3.86 10.64 17.89
N LEU A 49 3.60 9.77 16.92
CA LEU A 49 2.31 9.06 16.81
C LEU A 49 2.06 8.17 18.05
N ARG A 50 3.08 7.44 18.51
CA ARG A 50 2.99 6.60 19.71
C ARG A 50 2.61 7.44 20.93
N ALA A 51 3.28 8.56 21.15
CA ALA A 51 2.99 9.45 22.27
C ALA A 51 1.56 10.00 22.24
N GLU A 52 1.09 10.43 21.05
CA GLU A 52 -0.29 10.90 20.87
C GLU A 52 -1.33 9.81 21.16
N LEU A 53 -1.11 8.60 20.65
CA LEU A 53 -2.03 7.47 20.83
C LEU A 53 -2.12 7.07 22.31
N ILE A 54 -1.00 6.98 23.01
CA ILE A 54 -0.97 6.65 24.45
C ILE A 54 -1.62 7.75 25.29
N ALA A 55 -1.39 9.03 24.95
CA ALA A 55 -2.03 10.15 25.65
C ALA A 55 -3.55 10.13 25.52
N ALA A 56 -4.08 9.79 24.33
CA ALA A 56 -5.51 9.69 24.08
C ALA A 56 -6.14 8.38 24.59
N HIS A 57 -5.37 7.30 24.65
CA HIS A 57 -5.81 5.97 25.04
C HIS A 57 -4.80 5.31 26.00
N PRO A 58 -4.80 5.64 27.31
CA PRO A 58 -3.78 5.18 28.25
C PRO A 58 -3.68 3.66 28.46
N GLN A 59 -4.72 2.91 28.09
CA GLN A 59 -4.73 1.43 28.17
C GLN A 59 -4.17 0.76 26.93
N LEU A 60 -3.95 1.52 25.85
CA LEU A 60 -3.45 0.98 24.58
C LEU A 60 -1.94 0.73 24.68
N HIS A 61 -1.53 -0.49 24.36
CA HIS A 61 -0.12 -0.79 24.15
C HIS A 61 0.30 -0.39 22.73
N VAL A 62 1.28 0.49 22.59
CA VAL A 62 1.77 0.94 21.27
C VAL A 62 3.25 0.63 21.14
N VAL A 63 3.58 -0.18 20.13
CA VAL A 63 4.94 -0.53 19.73
C VAL A 63 5.30 0.21 18.45
N ALA A 64 6.34 1.02 18.45
CA ALA A 64 6.84 1.75 17.29
C ALA A 64 8.10 1.07 16.74
N LEU A 65 8.03 0.54 15.51
CA LEU A 65 9.14 -0.16 14.86
C LEU A 65 9.63 0.64 13.64
N PRO A 66 10.78 1.31 13.73
CA PRO A 66 11.38 1.99 12.57
C PRO A 66 12.01 0.95 11.63
N VAL A 67 11.34 0.67 10.50
CA VAL A 67 11.72 -0.35 9.52
C VAL A 67 11.54 0.18 8.10
N ASP A 68 12.48 -0.11 7.20
CA ASP A 68 12.35 0.12 5.77
C ASP A 68 12.03 -1.20 5.05
N LEU A 69 10.77 -1.37 4.64
CA LEU A 69 10.32 -2.59 3.94
C LEU A 69 10.96 -2.76 2.56
N SER A 70 11.76 -1.81 2.07
CA SER A 70 12.54 -1.97 0.83
C SER A 70 13.92 -2.58 1.06
N GLU A 71 14.38 -2.66 2.31
CA GLU A 71 15.69 -3.20 2.65
C GLU A 71 15.63 -4.71 2.94
N GLU A 72 16.68 -5.42 2.52
CA GLU A 72 16.78 -6.86 2.72
C GLU A 72 16.98 -7.21 4.20
N GLY A 73 16.21 -8.18 4.70
CA GLY A 73 16.27 -8.60 6.11
C GLY A 73 15.49 -7.71 7.08
N ASP A 74 15.03 -6.50 6.67
CA ASP A 74 14.28 -5.61 7.56
C ASP A 74 12.91 -6.16 7.94
N VAL A 75 12.26 -6.88 7.03
CA VAL A 75 10.98 -7.55 7.32
C VAL A 75 11.17 -8.62 8.38
N ASP A 76 12.24 -9.43 8.29
CA ASP A 76 12.54 -10.49 9.26
C ASP A 76 12.86 -9.90 10.64
N ARG A 77 13.67 -8.81 10.68
CA ARG A 77 13.94 -8.07 11.91
C ARG A 77 12.65 -7.48 12.52
N CYS A 78 11.78 -6.94 11.68
CA CYS A 78 10.47 -6.42 12.10
C CYS A 78 9.63 -7.51 12.76
N VAL A 79 9.52 -8.68 12.13
CA VAL A 79 8.73 -9.80 12.67
C VAL A 79 9.35 -10.36 13.95
N ALA A 80 10.67 -10.42 14.06
CA ALA A 80 11.35 -10.83 15.29
C ALA A 80 11.04 -9.86 16.45
N ALA A 81 11.23 -8.55 16.24
CA ALA A 81 10.92 -7.52 17.23
C ALA A 81 9.42 -7.48 17.61
N LEU A 82 8.54 -7.71 16.65
CA LEU A 82 7.11 -7.81 16.87
C LEU A 82 6.75 -8.97 17.78
N ARG A 83 7.31 -10.17 17.54
CA ARG A 83 7.06 -11.36 18.37
C ARG A 83 7.52 -11.15 19.80
N GLU A 84 8.63 -10.47 20.00
CA GLU A 84 9.19 -10.15 21.32
C GLU A 84 8.33 -9.12 22.07
N GLN A 85 7.90 -8.05 21.40
CA GLN A 85 7.29 -6.88 22.04
C GLN A 85 5.76 -6.88 22.04
N ALA A 86 5.12 -7.56 21.10
CA ALA A 86 3.66 -7.56 20.93
C ALA A 86 3.04 -8.95 20.82
N GLY A 87 3.85 -10.00 20.68
CA GLY A 87 3.35 -11.37 20.56
C GLY A 87 2.73 -11.68 19.20
N ALA A 88 1.61 -12.41 19.22
CA ALA A 88 0.94 -12.84 18.00
C ALA A 88 0.07 -11.71 17.41
N VAL A 89 0.17 -11.50 16.10
CA VAL A 89 -0.64 -10.52 15.38
C VAL A 89 -2.00 -11.12 15.02
N ASP A 90 -3.06 -10.39 15.31
CA ASP A 90 -4.42 -10.75 14.90
C ASP A 90 -4.80 -10.07 13.57
N ILE A 91 -4.34 -8.85 13.33
CA ILE A 91 -4.63 -8.08 12.12
C ILE A 91 -3.36 -7.54 11.50
N LEU A 92 -3.18 -7.79 10.19
CA LEU A 92 -2.13 -7.19 9.36
C LEU A 92 -2.74 -6.16 8.41
N ILE A 93 -2.32 -4.90 8.53
CA ILE A 93 -2.66 -3.83 7.60
C ILE A 93 -1.42 -3.49 6.75
N ASN A 94 -1.35 -4.06 5.55
CA ASN A 94 -0.35 -3.76 4.54
C ASN A 94 -0.70 -2.44 3.85
N ASN A 95 -0.32 -1.32 4.49
CA ASN A 95 -0.62 0.02 3.97
C ASN A 95 0.62 0.73 3.42
N ALA A 96 1.83 0.39 3.85
CA ALA A 96 3.04 0.99 3.30
C ALA A 96 3.08 0.88 1.78
N GLY A 97 3.46 1.95 1.12
CA GLY A 97 3.57 1.98 -0.33
C GLY A 97 4.37 3.18 -0.81
N LEU A 98 5.06 2.98 -1.91
CA LEU A 98 5.80 4.00 -2.63
C LEU A 98 5.21 4.15 -4.02
N GLY A 99 5.19 5.38 -4.52
CA GLY A 99 4.82 5.71 -5.89
C GLY A 99 5.95 6.35 -6.65
N ASP A 100 5.77 6.44 -7.96
CA ASP A 100 6.60 7.21 -8.87
C ASP A 100 5.70 7.77 -9.98
N GLN A 101 6.05 8.95 -10.47
CA GLN A 101 5.34 9.63 -11.55
C GLN A 101 6.36 10.10 -12.61
N ALA A 102 6.89 9.16 -13.37
CA ALA A 102 7.77 9.42 -14.50
C ALA A 102 7.43 8.51 -15.68
N LEU A 103 7.61 9.01 -16.92
CA LEU A 103 7.60 8.14 -18.09
C LEU A 103 8.70 7.11 -17.93
N PHE A 104 8.50 5.88 -18.38
CA PHE A 104 9.37 4.76 -18.05
C PHE A 104 10.82 4.94 -18.51
N ASP A 105 11.03 5.63 -19.60
CA ASP A 105 12.35 6.01 -20.13
C ASP A 105 13.08 7.10 -19.30
N ALA A 106 12.37 7.72 -18.35
CA ALA A 106 12.92 8.71 -17.41
C ALA A 106 12.87 8.23 -15.93
N THR A 107 12.58 6.94 -15.69
CA THR A 107 12.54 6.40 -14.33
C THR A 107 13.94 6.07 -13.81
N ASP A 108 14.16 6.29 -12.51
CA ASP A 108 15.33 5.78 -11.80
C ASP A 108 15.09 4.31 -11.37
N TRP A 109 16.05 3.45 -11.72
CA TRP A 109 16.01 2.04 -11.33
C TRP A 109 16.00 1.85 -9.82
N THR A 110 16.75 2.67 -9.08
CA THR A 110 16.77 2.60 -7.60
C THR A 110 15.38 2.83 -7.02
N ARG A 111 14.68 3.84 -7.53
CA ARG A 111 13.30 4.14 -7.14
C ARG A 111 12.34 3.02 -7.54
N THR A 112 12.45 2.52 -8.76
CA THR A 112 11.65 1.38 -9.26
C THR A 112 11.83 0.15 -8.38
N ARG A 113 13.08 -0.19 -8.02
CA ARG A 113 13.39 -1.30 -7.12
C ARG A 113 12.78 -1.12 -5.74
N GLN A 114 12.85 0.09 -5.16
CA GLN A 114 12.22 0.39 -3.88
C GLN A 114 10.69 0.21 -3.93
N ILE A 115 10.03 0.64 -5.01
CA ILE A 115 8.59 0.44 -5.22
C ILE A 115 8.26 -1.04 -5.21
N LEU A 116 8.97 -1.86 -5.99
CA LEU A 116 8.72 -3.30 -6.08
C LEU A 116 8.98 -3.99 -4.73
N ARG A 117 10.08 -3.65 -4.06
CA ARG A 117 10.39 -4.23 -2.74
C ARG A 117 9.34 -3.87 -1.69
N THR A 118 8.98 -2.59 -1.57
CA THR A 118 7.98 -2.16 -0.58
C THR A 118 6.57 -2.64 -0.91
N ASN A 119 6.12 -2.42 -2.16
CA ASN A 119 4.72 -2.64 -2.51
C ASN A 119 4.38 -4.10 -2.80
N VAL A 120 5.38 -4.93 -3.13
CA VAL A 120 5.19 -6.34 -3.51
C VAL A 120 5.88 -7.26 -2.53
N VAL A 121 7.22 -7.25 -2.50
CA VAL A 121 8.01 -8.21 -1.72
C VAL A 121 7.70 -8.11 -0.24
N GLY A 122 7.73 -6.89 0.33
CA GLY A 122 7.45 -6.66 1.75
C GLY A 122 6.03 -7.07 2.16
N VAL A 123 5.03 -6.80 1.29
CA VAL A 123 3.64 -7.22 1.54
C VAL A 123 3.52 -8.75 1.56
N VAL A 124 4.09 -9.43 0.56
CA VAL A 124 4.04 -10.90 0.49
C VAL A 124 4.80 -11.53 1.64
N GLN A 125 5.99 -11.04 1.96
CA GLN A 125 6.82 -11.58 3.04
C GLN A 125 6.17 -11.43 4.41
N LEU A 126 5.65 -10.23 4.75
CA LEU A 126 4.90 -10.03 6.00
C LEU A 126 3.68 -10.95 6.08
N THR A 127 2.94 -11.07 4.99
CA THR A 127 1.76 -11.94 4.93
C THR A 127 2.15 -13.40 5.13
N ALA A 128 3.21 -13.88 4.46
CA ALA A 128 3.71 -15.26 4.59
C ALA A 128 4.19 -15.59 6.00
N LEU A 129 4.80 -14.63 6.71
CA LEU A 129 5.32 -14.81 8.06
C LEU A 129 4.25 -14.74 9.16
N LEU A 130 3.12 -14.07 8.91
CA LEU A 130 2.10 -13.80 9.94
C LEU A 130 0.84 -14.63 9.77
N VAL A 131 0.39 -14.90 8.54
CA VAL A 131 -0.86 -15.61 8.25
C VAL A 131 -0.89 -17.04 8.80
N PRO A 132 0.19 -17.86 8.75
CA PRO A 132 0.14 -19.22 9.28
C PRO A 132 -0.34 -19.28 10.73
N SER A 133 0.17 -18.39 11.59
CA SER A 133 -0.25 -18.31 12.99
C SER A 133 -1.71 -17.85 13.16
N MET A 134 -2.25 -17.00 12.26
CA MET A 134 -3.67 -16.65 12.25
C MET A 134 -4.55 -17.86 11.89
N VAL A 135 -4.12 -18.66 10.92
CA VAL A 135 -4.81 -19.90 10.49
C VAL A 135 -4.82 -20.93 11.62
N GLU A 136 -3.68 -21.15 12.30
CA GLU A 136 -3.57 -22.04 13.44
C GLU A 136 -4.54 -21.67 14.59
N ARG A 137 -4.73 -20.36 14.81
CA ARG A 137 -5.67 -19.86 15.83
C ARG A 137 -7.13 -19.81 15.34
N GLY A 138 -7.39 -20.11 14.07
CA GLY A 138 -8.73 -20.07 13.47
C GLY A 138 -9.33 -18.66 13.41
N ARG A 139 -8.50 -17.60 13.53
CA ARG A 139 -8.94 -16.21 13.53
C ARG A 139 -7.84 -15.27 13.08
N GLY A 140 -8.19 -14.23 12.35
CA GLY A 140 -7.25 -13.21 11.90
C GLY A 140 -7.82 -12.33 10.81
N GLY A 141 -7.01 -11.39 10.35
CA GLY A 141 -7.38 -10.56 9.22
C GLY A 141 -6.21 -9.89 8.53
N VAL A 142 -6.31 -9.78 7.22
CA VAL A 142 -5.36 -9.07 6.36
C VAL A 142 -6.09 -7.99 5.58
N LEU A 143 -5.66 -6.74 5.72
CA LEU A 143 -6.12 -5.62 4.94
C LEU A 143 -4.98 -5.14 4.03
N ASN A 144 -5.15 -5.28 2.72
CA ASN A 144 -4.17 -4.86 1.72
C ASN A 144 -4.57 -3.54 1.06
N MET A 145 -3.70 -2.53 1.14
CA MET A 145 -3.89 -1.27 0.42
C MET A 145 -3.47 -1.41 -1.04
N GLY A 146 -4.46 -1.65 -1.88
CA GLY A 146 -4.37 -1.54 -3.32
C GLY A 146 -4.35 -0.07 -3.79
N SER A 147 -4.91 0.16 -4.96
CA SER A 147 -5.13 1.48 -5.56
C SER A 147 -6.03 1.33 -6.78
N GLY A 148 -6.74 2.37 -7.17
CA GLY A 148 -7.34 2.41 -8.51
C GLY A 148 -6.33 2.26 -9.64
N ALA A 149 -5.07 2.60 -9.40
CA ALA A 149 -3.96 2.33 -10.32
C ALA A 149 -3.75 0.83 -10.60
N GLY A 150 -4.12 -0.04 -9.66
CA GLY A 150 -4.08 -1.50 -9.81
C GLY A 150 -5.21 -2.07 -10.68
N LEU A 151 -6.18 -1.26 -11.08
CA LEU A 151 -7.34 -1.67 -11.87
C LEU A 151 -7.45 -0.89 -13.18
N THR A 152 -6.56 0.09 -13.39
CA THR A 152 -6.56 0.99 -14.54
C THR A 152 -5.22 0.99 -15.26
N MET A 153 -5.14 1.68 -16.38
CA MET A 153 -3.90 1.94 -17.10
C MET A 153 -3.47 3.36 -16.77
N MET A 154 -2.42 3.53 -15.94
CA MET A 154 -1.89 4.83 -15.57
C MET A 154 -0.55 5.09 -16.27
N PRO A 155 -0.51 6.02 -17.23
CA PRO A 155 0.76 6.50 -17.81
C PRO A 155 1.63 7.16 -16.74
N ALA A 156 2.94 7.17 -16.99
CA ALA A 156 3.95 7.73 -16.08
C ALA A 156 3.95 7.12 -14.66
N SER A 157 3.42 5.91 -14.51
CA SER A 157 3.39 5.19 -13.23
C SER A 157 3.47 3.67 -13.45
N ALA A 158 4.28 3.22 -14.41
CA ALA A 158 4.27 1.83 -14.85
C ALA A 158 4.58 0.85 -13.72
N ALA A 159 5.69 1.04 -13.00
CA ALA A 159 6.09 0.15 -11.89
C ALA A 159 5.09 0.19 -10.73
N TYR A 160 4.63 1.40 -10.37
CA TYR A 160 3.61 1.56 -9.32
C TYR A 160 2.30 0.88 -9.70
N SER A 161 1.79 1.16 -10.90
CA SER A 161 0.56 0.55 -11.39
C SER A 161 0.66 -0.98 -11.44
N ALA A 162 1.78 -1.52 -11.95
CA ALA A 162 2.04 -2.96 -11.97
C ALA A 162 2.08 -3.54 -10.55
N SER A 163 2.74 -2.86 -9.59
CA SER A 163 2.77 -3.31 -8.20
C SER A 163 1.36 -3.38 -7.57
N LYS A 164 0.49 -2.43 -7.93
CA LYS A 164 -0.89 -2.42 -7.41
C LYS A 164 -1.80 -3.42 -8.12
N HIS A 165 -1.55 -3.77 -9.40
CA HIS A 165 -2.18 -4.92 -10.06
C HIS A 165 -1.76 -6.26 -9.42
N PHE A 166 -0.48 -6.37 -9.01
CA PHE A 166 -0.02 -7.53 -8.24
C PHE A 166 -0.82 -7.68 -6.94
N ILE A 167 -0.99 -6.60 -6.17
CA ILE A 167 -1.75 -6.63 -4.91
C ILE A 167 -3.22 -7.00 -5.14
N ASP A 168 -3.82 -6.59 -6.28
CA ASP A 168 -5.16 -7.00 -6.65
C ASP A 168 -5.25 -8.52 -6.80
N GLY A 169 -4.47 -9.10 -7.70
CA GLY A 169 -4.46 -10.56 -7.91
C GLY A 169 -4.05 -11.35 -6.66
N PHE A 170 -3.05 -10.85 -5.91
CA PHE A 170 -2.60 -11.47 -4.66
C PHE A 170 -3.71 -11.50 -3.61
N SER A 171 -4.44 -10.40 -3.43
CA SER A 171 -5.50 -10.32 -2.42
C SER A 171 -6.68 -11.25 -2.75
N GLU A 172 -7.06 -11.34 -4.02
CA GLU A 172 -8.13 -12.26 -4.47
C GLU A 172 -7.73 -13.73 -4.27
N ALA A 173 -6.51 -14.11 -4.69
CA ALA A 173 -5.99 -15.46 -4.51
C ALA A 173 -5.85 -15.82 -3.02
N LEU A 174 -5.25 -14.93 -2.21
CA LEU A 174 -5.08 -15.14 -0.77
C LEU A 174 -6.44 -15.32 -0.07
N ARG A 175 -7.44 -14.54 -0.46
CA ARG A 175 -8.80 -14.69 0.06
C ARG A 175 -9.39 -16.05 -0.24
N ALA A 176 -9.17 -16.59 -1.45
CA ALA A 176 -9.61 -17.92 -1.83
C ALA A 176 -8.87 -19.01 -1.05
N ASP A 177 -7.54 -18.90 -0.92
CA ASP A 177 -6.71 -19.84 -0.18
C ASP A 177 -7.07 -19.93 1.31
N LEU A 178 -7.50 -18.81 1.91
CA LEU A 178 -7.85 -18.71 3.32
C LEU A 178 -9.36 -18.95 3.60
N ALA A 179 -10.14 -19.34 2.59
CA ALA A 179 -11.55 -19.63 2.78
C ALA A 179 -11.76 -20.75 3.81
N GLY A 180 -12.62 -20.51 4.81
CA GLY A 180 -12.92 -21.48 5.87
C GLY A 180 -11.92 -21.51 7.02
N THR A 181 -10.80 -20.80 6.98
CA THR A 181 -9.78 -20.77 8.05
C THR A 181 -10.10 -19.80 9.20
N GLY A 182 -11.12 -18.98 9.07
CA GLY A 182 -11.42 -17.92 10.02
C GLY A 182 -10.61 -16.63 9.82
N VAL A 183 -9.74 -16.56 8.79
CA VAL A 183 -8.97 -15.37 8.44
C VAL A 183 -9.67 -14.57 7.35
N VAL A 184 -9.91 -13.28 7.62
CA VAL A 184 -10.56 -12.35 6.68
C VAL A 184 -9.51 -11.65 5.82
N VAL A 185 -9.71 -11.60 4.51
CA VAL A 185 -8.87 -10.79 3.60
C VAL A 185 -9.72 -9.72 2.94
N THR A 186 -9.28 -8.47 3.03
CA THR A 186 -9.93 -7.33 2.38
C THR A 186 -8.91 -6.52 1.61
N GLN A 187 -9.20 -6.22 0.37
CA GLN A 187 -8.45 -5.26 -0.42
C GLN A 187 -9.16 -3.89 -0.39
N VAL A 188 -8.40 -2.83 -0.23
CA VAL A 188 -8.89 -1.45 -0.32
C VAL A 188 -8.24 -0.77 -1.52
N CYS A 189 -9.04 -0.32 -2.48
CA CYS A 189 -8.57 0.39 -3.67
C CYS A 189 -9.05 1.85 -3.64
N PRO A 190 -8.33 2.76 -2.97
CA PRO A 190 -8.71 4.17 -2.95
C PRO A 190 -8.46 4.82 -4.31
N GLY A 191 -9.22 5.88 -4.56
CA GLY A 191 -8.93 6.90 -5.56
C GLY A 191 -7.94 7.94 -5.02
N PRO A 192 -8.02 9.18 -5.52
CA PRO A 192 -7.21 10.28 -5.01
C PRO A 192 -7.54 10.58 -3.54
N VAL A 193 -6.51 10.55 -2.69
CA VAL A 193 -6.62 10.83 -1.25
C VAL A 193 -5.70 11.98 -0.90
N ASP A 194 -6.19 12.94 -0.13
CA ASP A 194 -5.37 14.05 0.37
C ASP A 194 -4.37 13.50 1.42
N SER A 195 -3.12 13.32 0.98
CA SER A 195 -2.04 12.78 1.81
C SER A 195 -0.66 13.21 1.26
N GLU A 196 0.40 13.00 2.02
CA GLU A 196 1.78 13.23 1.58
C GLU A 196 2.23 12.31 0.42
N PHE A 197 1.43 11.30 0.06
CA PHE A 197 1.81 10.31 -0.94
C PHE A 197 2.10 10.95 -2.31
N ASP A 198 1.25 11.89 -2.75
CA ASP A 198 1.41 12.57 -4.06
C ASP A 198 2.69 13.42 -4.08
N SER A 199 3.04 14.08 -2.96
CA SER A 199 4.27 14.89 -2.87
C SER A 199 5.53 14.02 -2.81
N ILE A 200 5.45 12.84 -2.20
CA ILE A 200 6.57 11.88 -2.10
C ILE A 200 6.77 11.11 -3.43
N ALA A 201 5.69 10.87 -4.18
CA ALA A 201 5.76 10.21 -5.48
C ALA A 201 6.48 11.05 -6.54
N GLY A 202 6.70 12.33 -6.28
CA GLY A 202 7.35 13.26 -7.21
C GLY A 202 6.37 13.75 -8.29
N SER A 203 6.13 15.05 -8.33
CA SER A 203 5.40 15.66 -9.43
C SER A 203 6.34 15.93 -10.59
N VAL A 204 6.48 15.01 -11.53
CA VAL A 204 7.01 15.38 -12.84
C VAL A 204 5.92 16.18 -13.56
N GLY A 205 6.10 17.51 -13.61
CA GLY A 205 5.33 18.47 -14.39
C GLY A 205 3.86 18.13 -14.54
N GLY A 206 3.03 18.59 -13.62
CA GLY A 206 1.57 18.49 -13.63
C GLY A 206 1.01 17.29 -14.38
N MET A 207 0.53 16.29 -13.65
CA MET A 207 -0.29 15.25 -14.29
C MET A 207 -1.23 15.90 -15.29
N ALA A 208 -1.39 15.31 -16.47
CA ALA A 208 -2.39 15.75 -17.43
C ALA A 208 -3.79 15.70 -16.78
N GLY A 209 -4.15 16.77 -16.08
CA GLY A 209 -5.36 16.95 -15.29
C GLY A 209 -5.25 16.38 -13.87
N ALA A 210 -5.21 17.27 -12.87
CA ALA A 210 -5.50 16.87 -11.49
C ALA A 210 -6.84 16.11 -11.47
N PRO A 211 -6.93 15.00 -10.71
CA PRO A 211 -8.18 14.26 -10.63
C PRO A 211 -9.30 15.19 -10.12
N PRO A 212 -10.53 15.06 -10.68
CA PRO A 212 -11.64 15.92 -10.28
C PRO A 212 -11.80 15.96 -8.77
N GLN A 213 -12.01 17.15 -8.21
CA GLN A 213 -12.12 17.35 -6.76
C GLN A 213 -13.18 16.47 -6.10
N PHE A 214 -14.30 16.19 -6.81
CA PHE A 214 -15.38 15.35 -6.28
C PHE A 214 -14.98 13.88 -6.08
N LEU A 215 -13.87 13.42 -6.67
CA LEU A 215 -13.31 12.10 -6.45
C LEU A 215 -12.31 12.05 -5.30
N ARG A 216 -11.83 13.21 -4.82
CA ARG A 216 -10.90 13.27 -3.69
C ARG A 216 -11.61 13.05 -2.37
N ILE A 217 -10.94 12.35 -1.47
CA ILE A 217 -11.38 12.16 -0.09
C ILE A 217 -10.21 12.36 0.86
N SER A 218 -10.52 12.72 2.10
CA SER A 218 -9.50 12.80 3.15
C SER A 218 -8.98 11.41 3.53
N ALA A 219 -7.74 11.33 4.06
CA ALA A 219 -7.16 10.10 4.59
C ALA A 219 -8.04 9.52 5.71
N ALA A 220 -8.60 10.36 6.58
CA ALA A 220 -9.50 9.95 7.66
C ALA A 220 -10.77 9.26 7.12
N ARG A 221 -11.37 9.80 6.06
CA ARG A 221 -12.52 9.17 5.42
C ARG A 221 -12.15 7.87 4.73
N CYS A 222 -11.00 7.82 4.05
CA CYS A 222 -10.49 6.62 3.42
C CYS A 222 -10.32 5.49 4.45
N ALA A 223 -9.62 5.75 5.56
CA ALA A 223 -9.40 4.78 6.63
C ALA A 223 -10.72 4.30 7.24
N ARG A 224 -11.66 5.19 7.52
CA ARG A 224 -12.97 4.83 8.09
C ARG A 224 -13.77 3.92 7.16
N GLU A 225 -13.87 4.24 5.87
CA GLU A 225 -14.62 3.41 4.92
C GLU A 225 -13.91 2.08 4.65
N ALA A 226 -12.57 2.06 4.69
CA ALA A 226 -11.76 0.84 4.60
C ALA A 226 -12.01 -0.10 5.79
N LEU A 227 -11.95 0.41 7.02
CA LEU A 227 -12.20 -0.35 8.24
C LEU A 227 -13.64 -0.87 8.29
N ALA A 228 -14.62 -0.05 7.90
CA ALA A 228 -16.02 -0.50 7.83
C ALA A 228 -16.21 -1.65 6.85
N GLY A 229 -15.55 -1.62 5.69
CA GLY A 229 -15.56 -2.71 4.74
C GLY A 229 -14.85 -3.97 5.24
N PHE A 230 -13.74 -3.80 5.96
CA PHE A 230 -12.99 -4.88 6.59
C PHE A 230 -13.81 -5.55 7.70
N ASP A 231 -14.42 -4.78 8.60
CA ASP A 231 -15.31 -5.30 9.64
C ASP A 231 -16.52 -6.07 9.07
N ALA A 232 -16.97 -5.66 7.87
CA ALA A 232 -18.03 -6.36 7.15
C ALA A 232 -17.55 -7.58 6.33
N GLY A 233 -16.25 -7.90 6.35
CA GLY A 233 -15.64 -9.00 5.59
C GLY A 233 -15.73 -8.84 4.07
N GLN A 234 -15.81 -7.59 3.56
CA GLN A 234 -15.85 -7.31 2.13
C GLN A 234 -14.53 -7.70 1.46
N ALA A 235 -14.59 -8.33 0.28
CA ALA A 235 -13.41 -8.66 -0.49
C ALA A 235 -12.69 -7.40 -0.99
N LEU A 236 -13.46 -6.45 -1.54
CA LEU A 236 -12.96 -5.25 -2.20
C LEU A 236 -13.75 -4.02 -1.76
N VAL A 237 -13.01 -2.99 -1.34
CA VAL A 237 -13.55 -1.70 -0.89
C VAL A 237 -13.05 -0.57 -1.79
N PHE A 238 -13.96 0.22 -2.31
CA PHE A 238 -13.67 1.50 -2.99
C PHE A 238 -14.14 2.66 -2.09
N PRO A 239 -13.24 3.31 -1.34
CA PRO A 239 -13.60 4.45 -0.50
C PRO A 239 -14.07 5.64 -1.34
N GLY A 240 -15.15 6.32 -0.90
CA GLY A 240 -15.77 7.42 -1.62
C GLY A 240 -16.89 6.98 -2.58
N ARG A 241 -18.10 7.52 -2.37
CA ARG A 241 -19.30 7.11 -3.15
C ARG A 241 -19.15 7.35 -4.65
N ALA A 242 -18.70 8.55 -5.05
CA ALA A 242 -18.51 8.88 -6.46
C ALA A 242 -17.45 7.99 -7.11
N TYR A 243 -16.32 7.82 -6.44
CA TYR A 243 -15.22 6.96 -6.90
C TYR A 243 -15.66 5.50 -7.05
N ARG A 244 -16.43 4.99 -6.10
CA ARG A 244 -16.98 3.61 -6.15
C ARG A 244 -17.85 3.38 -7.38
N ILE A 245 -18.70 4.36 -7.75
CA ILE A 245 -19.54 4.27 -8.95
C ILE A 245 -18.65 4.21 -10.20
N VAL A 246 -17.65 5.09 -10.30
CA VAL A 246 -16.71 5.13 -11.42
C VAL A 246 -15.97 3.80 -11.57
N MET A 247 -15.43 3.25 -10.47
CA MET A 247 -14.65 2.01 -10.50
C MET A 247 -15.51 0.79 -10.82
N ARG A 248 -16.76 0.74 -10.39
CA ARG A 248 -17.69 -0.33 -10.76
C ARG A 248 -18.14 -0.25 -12.22
N ALA A 249 -18.21 0.95 -12.80
CA ALA A 249 -18.51 1.14 -14.20
C ALA A 249 -17.30 0.92 -15.14
N LEU A 250 -16.09 1.01 -14.62
CA LEU A 250 -14.84 0.91 -15.41
C LEU A 250 -14.72 -0.36 -16.26
N PRO A 251 -15.10 -1.55 -15.79
CA PRO A 251 -15.05 -2.78 -16.60
C PRO A 251 -15.94 -2.73 -17.85
N LEU A 252 -16.98 -1.89 -17.86
CA LEU A 252 -17.88 -1.70 -19.01
C LEU A 252 -17.21 -0.91 -20.14
N VAL A 253 -16.12 -0.19 -19.88
CA VAL A 253 -15.37 0.55 -20.90
C VAL A 253 -14.43 -0.42 -21.64
N PRO A 254 -14.54 -0.56 -22.97
CA PRO A 254 -13.69 -1.45 -23.76
C PRO A 254 -12.20 -1.19 -23.51
N ARG A 255 -11.42 -2.25 -23.36
CA ARG A 255 -9.97 -2.15 -23.09
C ARG A 255 -9.21 -1.38 -24.18
N SER A 256 -9.66 -1.47 -25.44
CA SER A 256 -9.09 -0.70 -26.55
C SER A 256 -9.25 0.80 -26.36
N LEU A 257 -10.40 1.25 -25.86
CA LEU A 257 -10.66 2.68 -25.61
C LEU A 257 -9.80 3.17 -24.44
N ARG A 258 -9.71 2.39 -23.36
CA ARG A 258 -8.83 2.70 -22.21
C ARG A 258 -7.36 2.79 -22.63
N ARG A 259 -6.89 1.90 -23.52
CA ARG A 259 -5.53 1.95 -24.09
C ARG A 259 -5.29 3.21 -24.91
N ARG A 260 -6.24 3.60 -25.78
CA ARG A 260 -6.14 4.84 -26.57
C ARG A 260 -6.05 6.07 -25.66
N GLN A 261 -6.88 6.15 -24.64
CA GLN A 261 -6.87 7.25 -23.68
C GLN A 261 -5.54 7.30 -22.92
N ALA A 262 -5.02 6.17 -22.44
CA ALA A 262 -3.73 6.10 -21.77
C ALA A 262 -2.59 6.55 -22.69
N ALA A 263 -2.56 6.11 -23.97
CA ALA A 263 -1.57 6.53 -24.93
C ALA A 263 -1.61 8.04 -25.21
N SER A 264 -2.82 8.62 -25.36
CA SER A 264 -2.99 10.07 -25.53
C SER A 264 -2.50 10.86 -24.31
N SER A 265 -2.73 10.36 -23.10
CA SER A 265 -2.24 10.98 -21.86
C SER A 265 -0.71 10.89 -21.77
N ALA A 266 -0.11 9.75 -22.12
CA ALA A 266 1.36 9.61 -22.17
C ALA A 266 1.99 10.56 -23.19
N ALA A 267 1.40 10.72 -24.39
CA ALA A 267 1.87 11.66 -25.40
C ALA A 267 1.84 13.11 -24.93
N ARG A 268 0.78 13.52 -24.22
CA ARG A 268 0.68 14.86 -23.61
C ARG A 268 1.76 15.09 -22.55
N LEU A 269 2.00 14.11 -21.67
CA LEU A 269 3.06 14.20 -20.66
C LEU A 269 4.43 14.33 -21.31
N ARG A 270 4.68 13.56 -22.38
CA ARG A 270 5.95 13.65 -23.13
C ARG A 270 6.16 15.01 -23.79
N SER A 271 5.11 15.63 -24.34
CA SER A 271 5.21 16.97 -24.93
C SER A 271 5.42 18.10 -23.90
N GLN A 272 5.08 17.86 -22.64
CA GLN A 272 5.25 18.81 -21.52
C GLN A 272 6.57 18.59 -20.76
N ALA A 273 7.23 17.45 -20.95
CA ALA A 273 8.52 17.18 -20.32
C ALA A 273 9.60 18.13 -20.92
N PRO A 274 10.44 18.75 -20.09
CA PRO A 274 11.58 19.52 -20.61
C PRO A 274 12.45 18.58 -21.44
N PRO A 275 13.10 19.10 -22.51
CA PRO A 275 14.01 18.30 -23.31
C PRO A 275 15.05 17.65 -22.39
N ALA A 276 15.27 16.35 -22.57
CA ALA A 276 16.26 15.61 -21.81
C ALA A 276 17.57 16.38 -21.88
N ALA A 277 18.13 16.74 -20.72
CA ALA A 277 19.45 17.37 -20.68
C ALA A 277 20.43 16.38 -21.35
N THR A 278 20.87 16.70 -22.57
CA THR A 278 21.91 15.97 -23.26
C THR A 278 23.23 16.28 -22.58
N GLY A 279 23.45 15.65 -21.42
CA GLY A 279 24.74 15.69 -20.73
C GLY A 279 25.55 14.45 -21.12
N PRO A 280 26.84 14.60 -21.49
CA PRO A 280 27.69 13.45 -21.75
C PRO A 280 28.03 12.78 -20.42
N GLY A 281 27.59 11.54 -20.22
CA GLY A 281 28.16 10.69 -19.17
C GLY A 281 27.24 10.05 -18.15
N SER A 282 26.17 9.37 -18.56
CA SER A 282 25.64 8.27 -17.75
C SER A 282 26.11 6.95 -18.36
N ALA A 283 27.36 6.56 -18.02
CA ALA A 283 27.81 5.20 -18.23
C ALA A 283 26.84 4.28 -17.46
N GLN A 284 26.01 3.53 -18.16
CA GLN A 284 25.29 2.41 -17.58
C GLN A 284 26.35 1.46 -16.98
N PRO A 285 26.20 1.02 -15.73
CA PRO A 285 27.06 -0.04 -15.22
C PRO A 285 26.87 -1.25 -16.13
N GLY A 286 27.94 -1.65 -16.82
CA GLY A 286 27.93 -2.77 -17.74
C GLY A 286 27.42 -4.03 -17.05
N ILE A 287 26.58 -4.76 -17.76
CA ILE A 287 26.21 -6.12 -17.38
C ILE A 287 27.52 -6.92 -17.38
N PRO A 288 27.94 -7.53 -16.25
CA PRO A 288 29.13 -8.36 -16.26
C PRO A 288 28.94 -9.51 -17.25
N GLU A 289 29.84 -9.61 -18.23
CA GLU A 289 29.90 -10.74 -19.15
C GLU A 289 30.10 -12.03 -18.32
N ARG A 290 29.25 -12.99 -18.58
CA ARG A 290 29.40 -14.32 -17.97
C ARG A 290 30.66 -14.96 -18.53
N GLU A 291 31.66 -15.16 -17.71
CA GLU A 291 32.79 -16.04 -18.04
C GLU A 291 32.24 -17.44 -18.31
N THR A 292 32.42 -17.91 -19.53
CA THR A 292 32.20 -19.30 -19.90
C THR A 292 33.31 -20.17 -19.28
N PRO A 293 33.01 -21.18 -18.48
CA PRO A 293 34.05 -22.10 -18.01
C PRO A 293 34.56 -22.92 -19.18
N THR A 294 35.89 -22.91 -19.37
CA THR A 294 36.64 -23.84 -20.21
C THR A 294 36.72 -25.22 -19.55
#